data_31a92fad72dba770c51faf28cc5357de
#
_entry.id   31a92fad72dba770c51faf28cc5357de
#
_cell.length_a   1.000
_cell.length_b   1.000
_cell.length_c   1.000
_cell.angle_alpha   90.00
_cell.angle_beta   90.00
_cell.angle_gamma   90.00
#
_symmetry.space_group_name_H-M   'P 1'
#
loop_
_entity.id
_entity.type
_entity.pdbx_description
1 polymer ?
#
loop_
_entity_poly.entity_id
_entity_poly.type
_entity_poly.pdbx_seq_one_letter_code
_entity_poly.pdbx_strand_id
1 'polypeptide(L)'
;SGKIIAVTSAAPVKGLANNSAYCAARGAQNAFIKSIGLELARSNIQANAIAQNYINNQTYYPNEILDNEKFLDHVRRHVPTRKIGAAEEAAELAAYLAGENCRHMVGQVIPLAGGWVT
;
A
#
# COMPACT_ATOMS: atom_id res chain seq x y z
N SER A 1 15.99 14.64 -12.00
CA SER A 1 15.02 14.62 -10.89
C SER A 1 13.77 13.85 -11.27
N GLY A 2 13.09 13.30 -10.31
CA GLY A 2 11.87 12.56 -10.58
C GLY A 2 11.29 11.88 -9.35
N LYS A 3 10.15 11.24 -9.56
CA LYS A 3 9.43 10.48 -8.53
C LYS A 3 9.12 9.09 -9.05
N ILE A 4 9.30 8.10 -8.20
CA ILE A 4 8.86 6.72 -8.45
C ILE A 4 7.91 6.36 -7.32
N ILE A 5 6.68 6.02 -7.66
CA ILE A 5 5.68 5.58 -6.69
C ILE A 5 5.21 4.18 -7.10
N ALA A 6 5.44 3.21 -6.23
CA ALA A 6 4.93 1.86 -6.42
C ALA A 6 3.69 1.66 -5.56
N VAL A 7 2.64 1.11 -6.13
CA VAL A 7 1.49 0.64 -5.36
C VAL A 7 1.71 -0.85 -5.13
N THR A 8 1.95 -1.21 -3.88
CA THR A 8 2.29 -2.57 -3.48
C THR A 8 1.23 -3.14 -2.53
N SER A 9 1.64 -3.97 -1.58
CA SER A 9 0.73 -4.57 -0.63
C SER A 9 1.28 -4.52 0.79
N ALA A 10 0.40 -4.34 1.75
CA ALA A 10 0.71 -4.46 3.16
C ALA A 10 0.82 -5.93 3.62
N ALA A 11 0.28 -6.87 2.84
CA ALA A 11 0.25 -8.28 3.22
C ALA A 11 1.63 -8.86 3.59
N PRO A 12 2.71 -8.65 2.83
CA PRO A 12 4.02 -9.21 3.19
C PRO A 12 4.62 -8.61 4.45
N VAL A 13 4.19 -7.43 4.86
CA VAL A 13 4.68 -6.81 6.11
C VAL A 13 4.22 -7.61 7.32
N LYS A 14 3.01 -8.15 7.26
CA LYS A 14 2.39 -8.94 8.34
C LYS A 14 2.61 -10.44 8.15
N GLY A 15 2.61 -10.89 6.92
CA GLY A 15 2.47 -12.29 6.55
C GLY A 15 1.00 -12.71 6.51
N LEU A 16 0.65 -13.49 5.50
CA LEU A 16 -0.72 -13.92 5.27
C LEU A 16 -0.73 -15.40 4.91
N ALA A 17 -1.36 -16.21 5.76
CA ALA A 17 -1.45 -17.65 5.54
C ALA A 17 -2.09 -17.97 4.18
N ASN A 18 -1.61 -19.02 3.53
CA ASN A 18 -2.06 -19.47 2.22
C ASN A 18 -1.82 -18.46 1.08
N ASN A 19 -0.96 -17.46 1.30
CA ASN A 19 -0.62 -16.42 0.33
C ASN A 19 0.90 -16.24 0.21
N SER A 20 1.68 -17.30 0.39
CA SER A 20 3.14 -17.20 0.39
C SER A 20 3.72 -16.67 -0.92
N ALA A 21 3.21 -17.13 -2.07
CA ALA A 21 3.67 -16.65 -3.37
C ALA A 21 3.32 -15.17 -3.60
N TYR A 22 2.10 -14.77 -3.25
CA TYR A 22 1.67 -13.37 -3.33
C TYR A 22 2.51 -12.48 -2.41
N CYS A 23 2.71 -12.89 -1.16
CA CYS A 23 3.53 -12.15 -0.20
C CYS A 23 5.00 -12.08 -0.64
N ALA A 24 5.53 -13.14 -1.25
CA ALA A 24 6.89 -13.12 -1.80
C ALA A 24 7.02 -12.08 -2.91
N ALA A 25 6.08 -12.06 -3.86
CA ALA A 25 6.09 -11.12 -4.99
C ALA A 25 5.96 -9.67 -4.51
N ARG A 26 4.99 -9.40 -3.64
CA ARG A 26 4.74 -8.05 -3.11
C ARG A 26 5.84 -7.61 -2.13
N GLY A 27 6.37 -8.54 -1.34
CA GLY A 27 7.51 -8.27 -0.47
C GLY A 27 8.77 -7.92 -1.25
N ALA A 28 9.00 -8.57 -2.38
CA ALA A 28 10.09 -8.22 -3.29
C ALA A 28 9.94 -6.79 -3.81
N GLN A 29 8.74 -6.37 -4.18
CA GLN A 29 8.48 -4.99 -4.61
C GLN A 29 8.77 -3.99 -3.49
N ASN A 30 8.35 -4.27 -2.27
CA ASN A 30 8.63 -3.42 -1.11
C ASN A 30 10.13 -3.28 -0.86
N ALA A 31 10.87 -4.39 -0.88
CA ALA A 31 12.31 -4.39 -0.69
C ALA A 31 13.04 -3.67 -1.83
N PHE A 32 12.58 -3.87 -3.06
CA PHE A 32 13.14 -3.19 -4.23
C PHE A 32 13.03 -1.66 -4.09
N ILE A 33 11.86 -1.15 -3.69
CA ILE A 33 11.66 0.30 -3.50
C ILE A 33 12.60 0.85 -2.41
N LYS A 34 12.83 0.10 -1.34
CA LYS A 34 13.78 0.53 -0.31
C LYS A 34 15.18 0.71 -0.89
N SER A 35 15.63 -0.27 -1.68
CA SER A 35 16.98 -0.25 -2.26
C SER A 35 17.14 0.84 -3.30
N ILE A 36 16.26 0.91 -4.30
CA ILE A 36 16.39 1.93 -5.35
C ILE A 36 16.18 3.34 -4.81
N GLY A 37 15.39 3.50 -3.75
CA GLY A 37 15.24 4.79 -3.09
C GLY A 37 16.59 5.32 -2.62
N LEU A 38 17.39 4.47 -1.96
CA LEU A 38 18.73 4.83 -1.52
C LEU A 38 19.68 5.10 -2.69
N GLU A 39 19.63 4.25 -3.72
CA GLU A 39 20.50 4.38 -4.89
C GLU A 39 20.24 5.66 -5.66
N LEU A 40 18.97 6.04 -5.82
CA LEU A 40 18.57 7.16 -6.67
C LEU A 40 18.47 8.50 -5.94
N ALA A 41 18.58 8.51 -4.60
CA ALA A 41 18.47 9.73 -3.80
C ALA A 41 19.47 10.81 -4.24
N ARG A 42 20.69 10.41 -4.58
CA ARG A 42 21.74 11.33 -5.04
C ARG A 42 21.39 12.02 -6.35
N SER A 43 20.54 11.40 -7.17
CA SER A 43 20.06 11.94 -8.44
C SER A 43 18.80 12.78 -8.29
N ASN A 44 18.44 13.11 -7.05
CA ASN A 44 17.21 13.83 -6.71
C ASN A 44 15.97 13.11 -7.23
N ILE A 45 15.95 11.78 -7.09
CA ILE A 45 14.81 10.92 -7.40
C ILE A 45 14.34 10.29 -6.10
N GLN A 46 13.10 10.55 -5.72
CA GLN A 46 12.47 9.96 -4.54
C GLN A 46 11.62 8.75 -4.97
N ALA A 47 11.98 7.56 -4.51
CA ALA A 47 11.23 6.33 -4.76
C ALA A 47 10.58 5.85 -3.46
N ASN A 48 9.26 5.68 -3.47
CA ASN A 48 8.47 5.27 -2.31
C ASN A 48 7.37 4.30 -2.74
N ALA A 49 6.86 3.52 -1.80
CA ALA A 49 5.78 2.58 -2.03
C ALA A 49 4.58 2.87 -1.13
N ILE A 50 3.40 2.70 -1.69
CA ILE A 50 2.13 2.66 -0.94
C ILE A 50 1.77 1.19 -0.78
N ALA A 51 1.99 0.65 0.42
CA ALA A 51 1.69 -0.73 0.75
C ALA A 51 0.26 -0.80 1.27
N GLN A 52 -0.69 -1.00 0.37
CA GLN A 52 -2.10 -0.92 0.70
C GLN A 52 -2.71 -2.29 1.00
N ASN A 53 -3.76 -2.28 1.82
CA ASN A 53 -4.73 -3.35 1.94
C ASN A 53 -6.07 -2.75 2.40
N TYR A 54 -7.17 -3.42 2.08
CA TYR A 54 -8.52 -2.94 2.39
C TYR A 54 -8.79 -1.53 1.84
N ILE A 55 -8.28 -1.28 0.65
CA ILE A 55 -8.59 -0.07 -0.14
C ILE A 55 -9.53 -0.46 -1.27
N ASN A 56 -10.62 0.28 -1.42
CA ASN A 56 -11.65 -0.01 -2.41
C ASN A 56 -11.09 -0.03 -3.84
N ASN A 57 -11.27 -1.15 -4.52
CA ASN A 57 -11.03 -1.29 -5.96
C ASN A 57 -11.88 -2.44 -6.49
N GLN A 58 -12.32 -2.35 -7.73
CA GLN A 58 -13.26 -3.31 -8.33
C GLN A 58 -12.65 -4.70 -8.56
N THR A 59 -11.34 -4.80 -8.67
CA THR A 59 -10.66 -6.09 -8.89
C THR A 59 -10.71 -6.97 -7.66
N TYR A 60 -10.36 -6.43 -6.48
CA TYR A 60 -10.33 -7.19 -5.23
C TYR A 60 -11.63 -7.10 -4.45
N TYR A 61 -12.37 -6.01 -4.60
CA TYR A 61 -13.58 -5.74 -3.82
C TYR A 61 -14.74 -5.33 -4.74
N PRO A 62 -15.24 -6.24 -5.60
CA PRO A 62 -16.44 -5.97 -6.40
C PRO A 62 -17.66 -5.75 -5.49
N ASN A 63 -18.69 -5.13 -6.02
CA ASN A 63 -19.88 -4.77 -5.24
C ASN A 63 -20.51 -5.96 -4.50
N GLU A 64 -20.47 -7.17 -5.08
CA GLU A 64 -20.97 -8.39 -4.44
C GLU A 64 -20.25 -8.71 -3.14
N ILE A 65 -18.95 -8.41 -3.07
CA ILE A 65 -18.16 -8.60 -1.84
C ILE A 65 -18.42 -7.45 -0.87
N LEU A 66 -18.45 -6.22 -1.34
CA LEU A 66 -18.71 -5.05 -0.49
C LEU A 66 -20.08 -5.09 0.17
N ASP A 67 -21.07 -5.72 -0.46
CA ASP A 67 -22.42 -5.86 0.06
C ASP A 67 -22.60 -7.15 0.91
N ASN A 68 -21.57 -7.98 1.05
CA ASN A 68 -21.63 -9.22 1.78
C ASN A 68 -21.41 -9.01 3.27
N GLU A 69 -22.37 -9.37 4.12
CA GLU A 69 -22.30 -9.17 5.56
C GLU A 69 -21.16 -9.95 6.23
N LYS A 70 -20.81 -11.13 5.74
CA LYS A 70 -19.70 -11.90 6.29
C LYS A 70 -18.37 -11.18 6.04
N PHE A 71 -18.21 -10.59 4.86
CA PHE A 71 -17.03 -9.81 4.52
C PHE A 71 -16.96 -8.52 5.36
N LEU A 72 -18.06 -7.79 5.48
CA LEU A 72 -18.11 -6.58 6.29
C LEU A 72 -17.80 -6.87 7.76
N ASP A 73 -18.31 -7.99 8.28
CA ASP A 73 -18.01 -8.43 9.63
C ASP A 73 -16.53 -8.80 9.81
N HIS A 74 -15.93 -9.47 8.83
CA HIS A 74 -14.50 -9.75 8.80
C HIS A 74 -13.67 -8.45 8.87
N VAL A 75 -14.04 -7.45 8.08
CA VAL A 75 -13.38 -6.14 8.08
C VAL A 75 -13.48 -5.49 9.46
N ARG A 76 -14.66 -5.48 10.06
CA ARG A 76 -14.88 -4.89 11.38
C ARG A 76 -14.02 -5.54 12.47
N ARG A 77 -13.74 -6.85 12.33
CA ARG A 77 -12.93 -7.59 13.31
C ARG A 77 -11.43 -7.42 13.11
N HIS A 78 -10.96 -7.29 11.88
CA HIS A 78 -9.55 -7.38 11.55
C HIS A 78 -8.91 -6.05 11.18
N VAL A 79 -9.68 -5.06 10.77
CA VAL A 79 -9.19 -3.74 10.40
C VAL A 79 -9.54 -2.74 11.51
N PRO A 80 -8.56 -2.16 12.20
CA PRO A 80 -8.82 -1.23 13.31
C PRO A 80 -9.76 -0.08 13.00
N THR A 81 -9.72 0.48 11.78
CA THR A 81 -10.68 1.50 11.36
C THR A 81 -12.08 0.94 11.09
N ARG A 82 -12.23 -0.39 11.07
CA ARG A 82 -13.48 -1.13 10.91
C ARG A 82 -14.20 -0.89 9.59
N LYS A 83 -13.49 -0.42 8.58
CA LYS A 83 -14.04 -0.13 7.26
C LYS A 83 -12.98 -0.31 6.16
N ILE A 84 -13.45 -0.42 4.93
CA ILE A 84 -12.62 -0.34 3.74
C ILE A 84 -12.28 1.14 3.50
N GLY A 85 -11.02 1.44 3.21
CA GLY A 85 -10.59 2.78 2.83
C GLY A 85 -11.05 3.14 1.43
N ALA A 86 -11.25 4.42 1.19
CA ALA A 86 -11.65 4.92 -0.12
C ALA A 86 -10.45 4.91 -1.10
N ALA A 87 -10.73 4.66 -2.37
CA ALA A 87 -9.71 4.70 -3.42
C ALA A 87 -9.01 6.08 -3.48
N GLU A 88 -9.75 7.14 -3.19
CA GLU A 88 -9.24 8.52 -3.16
C GLU A 88 -8.12 8.70 -2.14
N GLU A 89 -8.12 7.98 -1.04
CA GLU A 89 -7.07 8.07 -0.03
C GLU A 89 -5.71 7.62 -0.59
N ALA A 90 -5.70 6.53 -1.38
CA ALA A 90 -4.49 6.08 -2.07
C ALA A 90 -4.06 7.09 -3.15
N ALA A 91 -5.03 7.64 -3.88
CA ALA A 91 -4.77 8.63 -4.93
C ALA A 91 -4.17 9.93 -4.36
N GLU A 92 -4.70 10.42 -3.25
CA GLU A 92 -4.18 11.62 -2.58
C GLU A 92 -2.78 11.41 -2.04
N LEU A 93 -2.49 10.25 -1.45
CA LEU A 93 -1.15 9.91 -1.00
C LEU A 93 -0.18 9.83 -2.18
N ALA A 94 -0.59 9.19 -3.28
CA ALA A 94 0.22 9.12 -4.48
C ALA A 94 0.50 10.51 -5.05
N ALA A 95 -0.49 11.39 -5.06
CA ALA A 95 -0.34 12.77 -5.51
C ALA A 95 0.67 13.55 -4.66
N TYR A 96 0.61 13.39 -3.33
CA TYR A 96 1.59 14.00 -2.44
C TYR A 96 3.01 13.48 -2.71
N LEU A 97 3.17 12.16 -2.83
CA LEU A 97 4.47 11.55 -3.08
C LEU A 97 5.05 11.97 -4.44
N ALA A 98 4.20 12.23 -5.42
CA ALA A 98 4.59 12.70 -6.75
C ALA A 98 4.88 14.20 -6.78
N GLY A 99 4.41 14.95 -5.80
CA GLY A 99 4.47 16.40 -5.77
C GLY A 99 5.84 16.97 -5.42
N GLU A 100 6.03 18.23 -5.72
CA GLU A 100 7.30 18.94 -5.47
C GLU A 100 7.59 19.13 -3.98
N ASN A 101 6.58 19.06 -3.12
CA ASN A 101 6.75 19.22 -1.68
C ASN A 101 7.31 17.96 -1.00
N CYS A 102 7.22 16.79 -1.64
CA CYS A 102 7.74 15.54 -1.12
C CYS A 102 9.19 15.36 -1.55
N ARG A 103 10.13 15.96 -0.80
CA ARG A 103 11.57 15.97 -1.19
C ARG A 103 12.44 15.12 -0.28
N HIS A 104 11.96 14.79 0.91
CA HIS A 104 12.77 14.11 1.94
C HIS A 104 12.29 12.72 2.28
N MET A 105 11.28 12.20 1.59
CA MET A 105 10.82 10.83 1.72
C MET A 105 11.48 9.96 0.66
N VAL A 106 12.26 9.00 1.10
CA VAL A 106 13.08 8.14 0.24
C VAL A 106 13.03 6.71 0.76
N GLY A 107 12.73 5.76 -0.11
CA GLY A 107 12.74 4.34 0.23
C GLY A 107 11.70 3.93 1.25
N GLN A 108 10.64 4.68 1.38
CA GLN A 108 9.59 4.38 2.34
C GLN A 108 8.58 3.39 1.76
N VAL A 109 8.18 2.44 2.58
CA VAL A 109 7.08 1.53 2.32
C VAL A 109 5.99 1.93 3.31
N ILE A 110 4.96 2.60 2.81
CA ILE A 110 3.96 3.27 3.65
C ILE A 110 2.72 2.40 3.73
N PRO A 111 2.41 1.78 4.90
CA PRO A 111 1.17 1.02 5.04
C PRO A 111 -0.05 1.93 4.95
N LEU A 112 -0.96 1.60 4.05
CA LEU A 112 -2.27 2.24 3.93
C LEU A 112 -3.32 1.13 4.05
N ALA A 113 -3.66 0.76 5.28
CA ALA A 113 -4.40 -0.46 5.56
C ALA A 113 -5.33 -0.35 6.79
N GLY A 114 -5.70 0.87 7.17
CA GLY A 114 -6.62 1.09 8.30
C GLY A 114 -6.12 0.57 9.64
N GLY A 115 -4.80 0.42 9.81
CA GLY A 115 -4.19 -0.10 11.02
C GLY A 115 -4.03 -1.63 11.04
N TRP A 116 -4.47 -2.33 9.99
CA TRP A 116 -4.27 -3.77 9.87
C TRP A 116 -2.78 -4.15 9.92
N VAL A 117 -1.94 -3.30 9.36
CA VAL A 117 -0.48 -3.30 9.47
C VAL A 117 -0.04 -1.88 9.81
N THR A 118 0.98 -1.77 10.63
CA THR A 118 1.59 -0.47 10.96
C THR A 118 3.11 -0.43 10.74
#